data_414d66c1a9eb79088003a3759eb30f8a
#
_entry.id   414d66c1a9eb79088003a3759eb30f8a
#
_cell.length_a   1.000
_cell.length_b   1.000
_cell.length_c   1.000
_cell.angle_alpha   90.00
_cell.angle_beta   90.00
_cell.angle_gamma   90.00
#
_symmetry.space_group_name_H-M   'P 1'
#
loop_
_entity.id
_entity.type
_entity.pdbx_description
1 polymer ?
#
loop_
_entity_poly.entity_id
_entity_poly.type
_entity_poly.pdbx_seq_one_letter_code
_entity_poly.pdbx_strand_id
1 'polypeptide(L)'
;MEKFLLVAAEEKGISPDIDELKQLARTAGGVCVGEKIFKLKRINPAYYIGRGQAEEVAKFCEELNAKTVIFDFDLKPNQTRNLEGIIPAKIIDRTRLILDIFSRHAHSEDGKNQVELAQLEYLLPRLTGKGVFLMQQVGGLSLIHI
;
A
#
# COMPACT_ATOMS: atom_id res chain seq x y z
N MET A 1 -10.61 0.37 13.98
CA MET A 1 -9.92 0.99 12.83
C MET A 1 -8.55 0.39 12.64
N GLU A 2 -8.18 0.13 11.42
CA GLU A 2 -6.89 -0.46 11.13
C GLU A 2 -5.78 0.58 11.27
N LYS A 3 -4.72 0.19 11.99
CA LYS A 3 -3.57 1.05 12.21
C LYS A 3 -2.60 0.92 11.04
N PHE A 4 -2.16 2.03 10.47
CA PHE A 4 -1.20 2.00 9.39
C PHE A 4 0.01 2.89 9.68
N LEU A 5 1.14 2.48 9.12
CA LEU A 5 2.35 3.26 9.05
C LEU A 5 2.44 3.88 7.66
N LEU A 6 2.79 5.16 7.61
CA LEU A 6 2.96 5.85 6.34
C LEU A 6 4.44 5.97 6.02
N VAL A 7 4.81 5.56 4.80
CA VAL A 7 6.18 5.68 4.30
C VAL A 7 6.17 6.56 3.06
N ALA A 8 6.96 7.60 3.08
CA ALA A 8 7.09 8.52 1.96
C ALA A 8 8.56 8.67 1.56
N ALA A 9 8.79 9.13 0.35
CA ALA A 9 10.13 9.33 -0.18
C ALA A 9 10.32 10.78 -0.61
N GLU A 10 11.43 11.37 -0.22
CA GLU A 10 11.89 12.63 -0.76
C GLU A 10 12.88 12.33 -1.86
N GLU A 11 12.49 12.65 -3.10
CA GLU A 11 13.29 12.40 -4.29
C GLU A 11 13.74 13.71 -4.90
N LYS A 12 15.04 13.82 -5.21
CA LYS A 12 15.62 15.02 -5.86
C LYS A 12 15.28 16.32 -5.13
N GLY A 13 15.24 16.28 -3.81
CA GLY A 13 14.96 17.45 -2.98
C GLY A 13 13.50 17.87 -2.93
N ILE A 14 12.60 17.10 -3.52
CA ILE A 14 11.15 17.38 -3.49
C ILE A 14 10.53 16.64 -2.32
N SER A 15 9.93 17.39 -1.39
CA SER A 15 9.26 16.82 -0.23
C SER A 15 7.88 16.31 -0.60
N PRO A 16 7.47 15.12 -0.10
CA PRO A 16 6.14 14.57 -0.37
C PRO A 16 5.05 15.31 0.40
N ASP A 17 3.83 15.30 -0.14
CA ASP A 17 2.66 15.82 0.56
C ASP A 17 2.04 14.72 1.42
N ILE A 18 2.50 14.63 2.65
CA ILE A 18 2.07 13.60 3.59
C ILE A 18 0.64 13.83 4.07
N ASP A 19 0.23 15.09 4.22
CA ASP A 19 -1.10 15.41 4.73
C ASP A 19 -2.19 14.94 3.77
N GLU A 20 -1.97 15.08 2.46
CA GLU A 20 -2.89 14.56 1.45
C GLU A 20 -3.06 13.07 1.59
N LEU A 21 -1.96 12.33 1.69
CA LEU A 21 -2.00 10.88 1.81
C LEU A 21 -2.67 10.43 3.10
N LYS A 22 -2.43 11.12 4.21
CA LYS A 22 -3.09 10.84 5.49
C LYS A 22 -4.60 10.98 5.38
N GLN A 23 -5.08 12.02 4.70
CA GLN A 23 -6.50 12.22 4.50
C GLN A 23 -7.11 11.14 3.63
N LEU A 24 -6.43 10.75 2.56
CA LEU A 24 -6.87 9.65 1.72
C LEU A 24 -6.99 8.34 2.51
N ALA A 25 -6.01 8.04 3.35
CA ALA A 25 -6.02 6.85 4.17
C ALA A 25 -7.13 6.87 5.23
N ARG A 26 -7.43 8.02 5.81
CA ARG A 26 -8.55 8.18 6.74
C ARG A 26 -9.87 7.95 6.04
N THR A 27 -10.02 8.44 4.80
CA THR A 27 -11.21 8.20 3.99
C THR A 27 -11.41 6.71 3.76
N ALA A 28 -10.33 5.94 3.65
CA ALA A 28 -10.38 4.48 3.50
C ALA A 28 -10.55 3.75 4.84
N GLY A 29 -10.64 4.46 5.96
CA GLY A 29 -10.94 3.89 7.28
C GLY A 29 -9.73 3.58 8.14
N GLY A 30 -8.54 4.08 7.79
CA GLY A 30 -7.32 3.84 8.55
C GLY A 30 -6.99 4.91 9.56
N VAL A 31 -6.11 4.58 10.50
CA VAL A 31 -5.56 5.50 11.50
C VAL A 31 -4.03 5.49 11.37
N CYS A 32 -3.44 6.66 11.12
CA CYS A 32 -1.99 6.78 11.03
C CYS A 32 -1.36 6.72 12.42
N VAL A 33 -0.53 5.71 12.66
CA VAL A 33 0.17 5.55 13.94
C VAL A 33 1.62 5.95 13.87
N GLY A 34 2.13 6.23 12.69
CA GLY A 34 3.51 6.68 12.53
C GLY A 34 3.80 7.01 11.08
N GLU A 35 4.85 7.76 10.85
CA GLU A 35 5.29 8.13 9.50
C GLU A 35 6.80 8.10 9.42
N LYS A 36 7.29 7.73 8.25
CA LYS A 36 8.71 7.66 7.95
C LYS A 36 8.95 8.28 6.59
N ILE A 37 9.87 9.23 6.50
CA ILE A 37 10.26 9.86 5.24
C ILE A 37 11.71 9.54 4.97
N PHE A 38 11.96 8.90 3.83
CA PHE A 38 13.31 8.56 3.41
C PHE A 38 13.77 9.49 2.30
N LYS A 39 15.01 9.95 2.38
CA LYS A 39 15.63 10.70 1.30
C LYS A 39 16.27 9.69 0.34
N LEU A 40 15.81 9.67 -0.89
CA LEU A 40 16.32 8.74 -1.89
C LEU A 40 17.14 9.48 -2.93
N LYS A 41 18.36 9.00 -3.15
CA LYS A 41 19.21 9.46 -4.25
C LYS A 41 18.78 8.81 -5.57
N ARG A 42 18.35 7.56 -5.48
CA ARG A 42 17.85 6.77 -6.62
C ARG A 42 16.89 5.71 -6.11
N ILE A 43 16.04 5.22 -7.00
CA ILE A 43 15.06 4.19 -6.69
C ILE A 43 15.74 2.83 -6.77
N ASN A 44 15.57 2.02 -5.72
CA ASN A 44 16.08 0.65 -5.71
C ASN A 44 15.15 -0.23 -6.56
N PRO A 45 15.70 -0.96 -7.56
CA PRO A 45 14.86 -1.79 -8.43
C PRO A 45 14.12 -2.91 -7.69
N ALA A 46 14.66 -3.39 -6.58
CA ALA A 46 14.10 -4.53 -5.82
C ALA A 46 13.08 -4.10 -4.77
N TYR A 47 13.24 -2.93 -4.16
CA TYR A 47 12.45 -2.51 -3.00
C TYR A 47 11.88 -1.10 -3.10
N TYR A 48 12.20 -0.33 -4.11
CA TYR A 48 11.97 1.09 -4.26
C TYR A 48 12.83 1.92 -3.29
N ILE A 49 12.71 1.68 -1.99
CA ILE A 49 13.62 2.20 -0.96
C ILE A 49 14.82 1.25 -0.83
N GLY A 50 15.82 1.63 -0.05
CA GLY A 50 16.94 0.73 0.20
C GLY A 50 16.52 -0.48 1.05
N ARG A 51 17.26 -1.59 0.95
CA ARG A 51 16.96 -2.78 1.74
C ARG A 51 17.02 -2.49 3.25
N GLY A 52 18.03 -1.76 3.70
CA GLY A 52 18.15 -1.36 5.10
C GLY A 52 16.99 -0.49 5.54
N GLN A 53 16.50 0.36 4.65
CA GLN A 53 15.30 1.17 4.92
C GLN A 53 14.05 0.30 5.04
N ALA A 54 13.92 -0.74 4.21
CA ALA A 54 12.82 -1.68 4.32
C ALA A 54 12.85 -2.44 5.66
N GLU A 55 14.04 -2.84 6.11
CA GLU A 55 14.22 -3.48 7.42
C GLU A 55 13.85 -2.52 8.56
N GLU A 56 14.18 -1.25 8.42
CA GLU A 56 13.81 -0.21 9.38
C GLU A 56 12.29 -0.05 9.46
N VAL A 57 11.61 -0.08 8.31
CA VAL A 57 10.14 -0.04 8.27
C VAL A 57 9.54 -1.26 8.98
N ALA A 58 10.10 -2.44 8.74
CA ALA A 58 9.65 -3.68 9.40
C ALA A 58 9.71 -3.56 10.92
N LYS A 59 10.83 -3.06 11.42
CA LYS A 59 11.05 -2.84 12.86
C LYS A 59 10.05 -1.83 13.41
N PHE A 60 9.81 -0.76 12.69
CA PHE A 60 8.87 0.28 13.08
C PHE A 60 7.44 -0.25 13.14
N CYS A 61 7.06 -1.11 12.20
CA CYS A 61 5.75 -1.78 12.23
C CYS A 61 5.56 -2.62 13.48
N GLU A 62 6.59 -3.35 13.88
CA GLU A 62 6.52 -4.17 15.10
C GLU A 62 6.39 -3.30 16.34
N GLU A 63 7.16 -2.24 16.45
CA GLU A 63 7.14 -1.32 17.59
C GLU A 63 5.79 -0.64 17.75
N LEU A 64 5.16 -0.24 16.66
CA LEU A 64 3.89 0.49 16.66
C LEU A 64 2.68 -0.43 16.52
N ASN A 65 2.91 -1.72 16.36
CA ASN A 65 1.85 -2.70 16.12
C ASN A 65 0.99 -2.31 14.90
N ALA A 66 1.64 -1.80 13.86
CA ALA A 66 0.98 -1.47 12.60
C ALA A 66 0.85 -2.71 11.74
N LYS A 67 -0.34 -3.00 11.24
CA LYS A 67 -0.60 -4.16 10.40
C LYS A 67 -0.64 -3.81 8.91
N THR A 68 -0.52 -2.54 8.59
CA THR A 68 -0.57 -2.03 7.22
C THR A 68 0.49 -0.94 7.06
N VAL A 69 1.17 -0.96 5.93
CA VAL A 69 2.11 0.10 5.52
C VAL A 69 1.60 0.70 4.22
N ILE A 70 1.41 2.01 4.21
CA ILE A 70 0.99 2.74 3.03
C ILE A 70 2.18 3.54 2.51
N PHE A 71 2.55 3.28 1.26
CA PHE A 71 3.64 3.98 0.59
C PHE A 71 3.07 5.11 -0.29
N ASP A 72 3.67 6.29 -0.19
CA ASP A 72 3.27 7.47 -0.97
C ASP A 72 3.88 7.47 -2.37
N PHE A 73 4.00 6.30 -2.95
CA PHE A 73 4.52 6.13 -4.31
C PHE A 73 4.06 4.78 -4.83
N ASP A 74 4.07 4.63 -6.15
CA ASP A 74 3.65 3.39 -6.77
C ASP A 74 4.79 2.38 -6.75
N LEU A 75 4.44 1.13 -6.50
CA LEU A 75 5.37 0.02 -6.45
C LEU A 75 5.16 -0.90 -7.65
N LYS A 76 6.25 -1.34 -8.25
CA LYS A 76 6.20 -2.39 -9.27
C LYS A 76 5.86 -3.73 -8.59
N PRO A 77 5.29 -4.68 -9.33
CA PRO A 77 4.92 -5.97 -8.73
C PRO A 77 6.07 -6.69 -8.00
N ASN A 78 7.27 -6.67 -8.57
CA ASN A 78 8.43 -7.29 -7.92
C ASN A 78 8.82 -6.56 -6.63
N GLN A 79 8.70 -5.24 -6.60
CA GLN A 79 8.98 -4.44 -5.41
C GLN A 79 7.99 -4.76 -4.30
N THR A 80 6.71 -4.85 -4.63
CA THR A 80 5.68 -5.22 -3.66
C THR A 80 5.97 -6.59 -3.05
N ARG A 81 6.26 -7.59 -3.89
CA ARG A 81 6.56 -8.94 -3.42
C ARG A 81 7.81 -8.99 -2.53
N ASN A 82 8.85 -8.25 -2.92
CA ASN A 82 10.08 -8.22 -2.14
C ASN A 82 9.88 -7.54 -0.79
N LEU A 83 9.11 -6.46 -0.75
CA LEU A 83 8.77 -5.77 0.50
C LEU A 83 7.93 -6.66 1.42
N GLU A 84 6.99 -7.42 0.86
CA GLU A 84 6.18 -8.35 1.64
C GLU A 84 7.04 -9.43 2.32
N GLY A 85 8.16 -9.78 1.73
CA GLY A 85 9.10 -10.73 2.32
C GLY A 85 9.90 -10.19 3.49
N ILE A 86 9.95 -8.87 3.65
CA ILE A 86 10.73 -8.21 4.73
C ILE A 86 9.79 -7.62 5.78
N ILE A 87 8.73 -6.94 5.35
CA ILE A 87 7.84 -6.19 6.24
C ILE A 87 6.65 -7.08 6.64
N PRO A 88 6.45 -7.33 7.95
CA PRO A 88 5.35 -8.18 8.42
C PRO A 88 4.04 -7.42 8.51
N ALA A 89 3.62 -6.82 7.39
CA ALA A 89 2.41 -6.02 7.30
C ALA A 89 1.90 -6.05 5.86
N LYS A 90 0.64 -5.65 5.69
CA LYS A 90 0.06 -5.49 4.37
C LYS A 90 0.71 -4.30 3.67
N ILE A 91 1.16 -4.48 2.45
CA ILE A 91 1.80 -3.43 1.66
C ILE A 91 0.76 -2.81 0.74
N ILE A 92 0.56 -1.52 0.89
CA ILE A 92 -0.38 -0.76 0.07
C ILE A 92 0.38 0.41 -0.53
N ASP A 93 0.33 0.56 -1.84
CA ASP A 93 0.88 1.72 -2.50
C ASP A 93 -0.23 2.76 -2.80
N ARG A 94 0.17 3.88 -3.39
CA ARG A 94 -0.75 4.97 -3.65
C ARG A 94 -1.91 4.57 -4.56
N THR A 95 -1.63 3.85 -5.65
CA THR A 95 -2.66 3.40 -6.58
C THR A 95 -3.66 2.46 -5.90
N ARG A 96 -3.19 1.51 -5.11
CA ARG A 96 -4.06 0.58 -4.40
C ARG A 96 -4.97 1.31 -3.41
N LEU A 97 -4.44 2.32 -2.72
CA LEU A 97 -5.23 3.12 -1.79
C LEU A 97 -6.36 3.87 -2.52
N ILE A 98 -6.04 4.48 -3.66
CA ILE A 98 -7.01 5.21 -4.46
C ILE A 98 -8.10 4.27 -4.99
N LEU A 99 -7.72 3.09 -5.46
CA LEU A 99 -8.69 2.08 -5.90
C LEU A 99 -9.63 1.64 -4.78
N ASP A 100 -9.12 1.49 -3.57
CA ASP A 100 -9.95 1.16 -2.41
C ASP A 100 -10.98 2.25 -2.13
N ILE A 101 -10.56 3.50 -2.18
CA ILE A 101 -11.47 4.64 -1.97
C ILE A 101 -12.56 4.67 -3.05
N PHE A 102 -12.18 4.47 -4.31
CA PHE A 102 -13.15 4.42 -5.41
C PHE A 102 -14.13 3.26 -5.23
N SER A 103 -13.64 2.10 -4.79
CA SER A 103 -14.50 0.95 -4.52
C SER A 103 -15.59 1.26 -3.51
N ARG A 104 -15.25 2.01 -2.47
CA ARG A 104 -16.19 2.39 -1.41
C ARG A 104 -17.22 3.42 -1.87
N HIS A 105 -16.92 4.20 -2.90
CA HIS A 105 -17.77 5.28 -3.38
C HIS A 105 -18.48 4.95 -4.69
N ALA A 106 -18.29 3.76 -5.25
CA ALA A 106 -18.98 3.33 -6.47
C ALA A 106 -20.41 2.90 -6.12
N HIS A 107 -21.40 3.55 -6.72
CA HIS A 107 -22.81 3.30 -6.41
C HIS A 107 -23.59 2.65 -7.54
N SER A 108 -23.18 2.85 -8.80
CA SER A 108 -23.82 2.20 -9.94
C SER A 108 -23.22 0.82 -10.19
N GLU A 109 -24.01 -0.05 -10.83
CA GLU A 109 -23.54 -1.38 -11.23
C GLU A 109 -22.33 -1.28 -12.16
N ASP A 110 -22.40 -0.42 -13.16
CA ASP A 110 -21.31 -0.20 -14.10
C ASP A 110 -20.08 0.37 -13.39
N GLY A 111 -20.26 1.32 -12.48
CA GLY A 111 -19.17 1.90 -11.70
C GLY A 111 -18.48 0.87 -10.83
N LYS A 112 -19.25 0.02 -10.16
CA LYS A 112 -18.70 -1.08 -9.34
C LYS A 112 -17.91 -2.06 -10.20
N ASN A 113 -18.44 -2.43 -11.37
CA ASN A 113 -17.77 -3.37 -12.27
C ASN A 113 -16.46 -2.80 -12.79
N GLN A 114 -16.43 -1.51 -13.13
CA GLN A 114 -15.21 -0.84 -13.59
C GLN A 114 -14.15 -0.79 -12.51
N VAL A 115 -14.52 -0.50 -11.28
CA VAL A 115 -13.57 -0.47 -10.15
C VAL A 115 -13.04 -1.88 -9.87
N GLU A 116 -13.92 -2.89 -9.88
CA GLU A 116 -13.50 -4.28 -9.69
C GLU A 116 -12.50 -4.72 -10.75
N LEU A 117 -12.75 -4.38 -12.01
CA LEU A 117 -11.83 -4.68 -13.10
C LEU A 117 -10.48 -4.01 -12.87
N ALA A 118 -10.48 -2.73 -12.52
CA ALA A 118 -9.24 -2.00 -12.24
C ALA A 118 -8.47 -2.62 -11.08
N GLN A 119 -9.17 -3.04 -10.02
CA GLN A 119 -8.55 -3.71 -8.88
C GLN A 119 -7.93 -5.03 -9.30
N LEU A 120 -8.62 -5.82 -10.11
CA LEU A 120 -8.09 -7.10 -10.61
C LEU A 120 -6.86 -6.89 -11.49
N GLU A 121 -6.91 -5.94 -12.41
CA GLU A 121 -5.76 -5.62 -13.27
C GLU A 121 -4.55 -5.20 -12.46
N TYR A 122 -4.76 -4.46 -11.39
CA TYR A 122 -3.69 -4.05 -10.49
C TYR A 122 -3.15 -5.23 -9.67
N LEU A 123 -4.02 -6.05 -9.10
CA LEU A 123 -3.65 -7.10 -8.18
C LEU A 123 -3.04 -8.34 -8.85
N LEU A 124 -3.55 -8.74 -10.02
CA LEU A 124 -3.10 -9.98 -10.66
C LEU A 124 -1.58 -10.10 -10.80
N PRO A 125 -0.85 -9.08 -11.33
CA PRO A 125 0.60 -9.21 -11.45
C PRO A 125 1.33 -9.17 -10.10
N ARG A 126 0.64 -8.78 -9.02
CA ARG A 126 1.21 -8.63 -7.68
C ARG A 126 0.93 -9.81 -6.76
N LEU A 127 0.13 -10.77 -7.21
CA LEU A 127 -0.26 -11.89 -6.37
C LEU A 127 0.92 -12.82 -6.08
N THR A 128 1.08 -13.13 -4.79
CA THR A 128 1.93 -14.20 -4.28
C THR A 128 1.02 -15.37 -3.87
N GLY A 129 1.57 -16.45 -3.32
CA GLY A 129 0.77 -17.54 -2.78
C GLY A 129 -0.29 -17.09 -1.79
N LYS A 130 0.04 -16.15 -0.91
CA LYS A 130 -0.93 -15.57 0.04
C LYS A 130 -2.00 -14.75 -0.68
N GLY A 131 -1.61 -13.98 -1.68
CA GLY A 131 -2.54 -13.19 -2.47
C GLY A 131 -3.56 -14.03 -3.20
N VAL A 132 -3.12 -15.11 -3.81
CA VAL A 132 -4.01 -16.06 -4.49
C VAL A 132 -5.01 -16.66 -3.51
N PHE A 133 -4.54 -17.06 -2.33
CA PHE A 133 -5.40 -17.62 -1.29
C PHE A 133 -6.48 -16.61 -0.85
N LEU A 134 -6.09 -15.36 -0.61
CA LEU A 134 -7.03 -14.32 -0.23
C LEU A 134 -8.07 -14.05 -1.32
N MET A 135 -7.67 -14.05 -2.58
CA MET A 135 -8.60 -13.91 -3.69
C MET A 135 -9.64 -15.00 -3.71
N GLN A 136 -9.23 -16.24 -3.49
CA GLN A 136 -10.14 -17.38 -3.44
C GLN A 136 -11.14 -17.26 -2.30
N GLN A 137 -10.70 -16.79 -1.13
CA GLN A 137 -11.56 -16.65 0.04
C GLN A 137 -12.63 -15.57 -0.13
N VAL A 138 -12.28 -14.46 -0.77
CA VAL A 138 -13.20 -13.31 -0.91
C VAL A 138 -13.81 -13.19 -2.29
N GLY A 139 -13.69 -14.22 -3.13
CA GLY A 139 -14.22 -14.18 -4.46
C GLY A 139 -13.49 -13.22 -5.39
N GLY A 140 -12.24 -12.91 -5.10
CA GLY A 140 -11.41 -12.05 -5.91
C GLY A 140 -11.68 -10.56 -5.74
N LEU A 141 -12.61 -10.19 -4.88
CA LEU A 141 -13.02 -8.80 -4.69
C LEU A 141 -12.70 -8.34 -3.28
N SER A 142 -12.65 -7.05 -3.08
CA SER A 142 -12.50 -6.43 -1.75
C SER A 142 -11.27 -6.94 -0.99
N LEU A 143 -10.16 -7.07 -1.68
CA LEU A 143 -8.91 -7.49 -1.06
C LEU A 143 -8.24 -6.38 -0.26
N ILE A 144 -8.72 -5.16 -0.40
CA ILE A 144 -8.18 -3.98 0.25
C ILE A 144 -9.07 -3.63 1.41
N HIS A 145 -8.62 -3.95 2.60
CA HIS A 145 -9.27 -3.54 3.84
C HIS A 145 -8.26 -2.75 4.64
N ILE A 146 -8.54 -1.51 4.81
CA ILE A 146 -7.73 -0.63 5.62
C ILE A 146 -8.49 -0.28 6.88
#